data_9cb191bbcc2e775732f38df247a179b7
#
_entry.id   9cb191bbcc2e775732f38df247a179b7
#
_cell.length_a   1.000
_cell.length_b   1.000
_cell.length_c   1.000
_cell.angle_alpha   90.00
_cell.angle_beta   90.00
_cell.angle_gamma   90.00
#
_symmetry.space_group_name_H-M   'P 1'
#
loop_
_entity.id
_entity.type
_entity.pdbx_description
1 polymer ?
#
loop_
_entity_poly.entity_id
_entity_poly.type
_entity_poly.pdbx_seq_one_letter_code
_entity_poly.pdbx_strand_id
1 'polypeptide(L)'
;MDKIFLIDKHTITYNDLIHYINGQLSIWDSEYTELERFVLDTIKRLVSEPYIENHSHLIDVMEDTNGNIELRTSGTTGEPKIIYQSFEKMIRNIKLKDENMVWGLFYSVDRMAGYQVLFQALLNKDTLVNMNGYDYKEIQQRIVSYGVTHISATPTLYKMILDRVYPNVKQITFGGERSSKELQHKISDYFPNARVKNIYASTEAGSLFASNGDTFTIPKKFMDKIRIKNDEIWLHKDIVGESFHMKWDGDWYNTGDLVTFVNRNEFKIVGRSTNIVKIGGYNVNLELVESKIQQLDGVKLVKITSKENSVLGNILIGEIIHYDGYSLIDIKRNMKNVLEKWEIPTKLKVVESIELTENGKIKR
;
A
#
# COMPACT_ATOMS: atom_id res chain seq x y z
N MET A 1 29.18 14.24 10.16
CA MET A 1 28.24 14.52 9.04
C MET A 1 26.84 14.47 9.58
N ASP A 2 26.02 15.44 9.27
CA ASP A 2 24.61 15.44 9.64
C ASP A 2 23.91 14.27 8.98
N LYS A 3 23.01 13.61 9.73
CA LYS A 3 22.30 12.44 9.22
C LYS A 3 21.27 12.88 8.17
N ILE A 4 21.25 12.19 7.04
CA ILE A 4 20.31 12.45 5.95
C ILE A 4 18.93 11.98 6.36
N PHE A 5 17.92 12.84 6.19
CA PHE A 5 16.52 12.55 6.41
C PHE A 5 15.81 12.14 5.11
N LEU A 6 15.85 13.00 4.08
CA LEU A 6 15.13 12.80 2.83
C LEU A 6 16.05 12.96 1.63
N ILE A 7 15.94 12.05 0.67
CA ILE A 7 16.59 12.11 -0.64
C ILE A 7 15.52 12.10 -1.72
N ASP A 8 15.36 13.21 -2.43
CA ASP A 8 14.54 13.31 -3.64
C ASP A 8 15.36 13.96 -4.74
N LYS A 9 15.03 15.13 -5.21
CA LYS A 9 15.86 15.96 -6.07
C LYS A 9 17.01 16.56 -5.26
N HIS A 10 16.72 16.95 -4.03
CA HIS A 10 17.71 17.44 -3.07
C HIS A 10 17.93 16.40 -1.95
N THR A 11 19.02 16.59 -1.23
CA THR A 11 19.31 15.84 -0.01
C THR A 11 19.04 16.77 1.18
N ILE A 12 18.07 16.39 2.00
CA ILE A 12 17.65 17.13 3.21
C ILE A 12 18.16 16.37 4.42
N THR A 13 18.89 17.04 5.30
CA THR A 13 19.36 16.47 6.57
C THR A 13 18.34 16.69 7.69
N TYR A 14 18.53 16.00 8.83
CA TYR A 14 17.72 16.25 10.03
C TYR A 14 17.94 17.68 10.59
N ASN A 15 19.13 18.26 10.42
CA ASN A 15 19.39 19.65 10.81
C ASN A 15 18.66 20.64 9.89
N ASP A 16 18.60 20.39 8.58
CA ASP A 16 17.83 21.21 7.65
C ASP A 16 16.33 21.20 8.02
N LEU A 17 15.78 20.02 8.39
CA LEU A 17 14.42 19.90 8.88
C LEU A 17 14.19 20.74 10.15
N ILE A 18 15.09 20.66 11.13
CA ILE A 18 15.00 21.43 12.36
C ILE A 18 15.13 22.94 12.09
N HIS A 19 16.07 23.35 11.25
CA HIS A 19 16.22 24.75 10.83
C HIS A 19 14.96 25.26 10.12
N TYR A 20 14.33 24.44 9.32
CA TYR A 20 13.06 24.79 8.66
C TYR A 20 11.93 24.99 9.68
N ILE A 21 11.78 24.07 10.63
CA ILE A 21 10.75 24.16 11.69
C ILE A 21 10.95 25.44 12.49
N ASN A 22 12.20 25.75 12.85
CA ASN A 22 12.58 26.96 13.62
C ASN A 22 12.53 28.27 12.81
N GLY A 23 12.11 28.22 11.54
CA GLY A 23 12.04 29.39 10.67
C GLY A 23 13.39 29.93 10.19
N GLN A 24 14.46 29.16 10.32
CA GLN A 24 15.82 29.53 9.93
C GLN A 24 16.17 29.14 8.49
N LEU A 25 15.37 28.27 7.87
CA LEU A 25 15.48 27.83 6.49
C LEU A 25 14.17 28.12 5.75
N SER A 26 14.27 28.73 4.55
CA SER A 26 13.13 28.90 3.65
C SER A 26 13.13 27.78 2.59
N ILE A 27 11.97 27.21 2.32
CA ILE A 27 11.76 26.18 1.29
C ILE A 27 10.90 26.71 0.12
N TRP A 28 10.52 27.98 0.17
CA TRP A 28 9.64 28.60 -0.84
C TRP A 28 10.38 29.03 -2.10
N ASP A 29 11.72 28.94 -2.10
CA ASP A 29 12.51 29.12 -3.29
C ASP A 29 12.25 27.99 -4.29
N SER A 30 12.37 28.26 -5.58
CA SER A 30 11.98 27.37 -6.71
C SER A 30 12.73 26.05 -6.78
N GLU A 31 13.71 25.84 -5.92
CA GLU A 31 14.58 24.66 -5.96
C GLU A 31 13.95 23.40 -5.36
N TYR A 32 13.15 23.52 -4.29
CA TYR A 32 12.54 22.36 -3.62
C TYR A 32 11.37 21.78 -4.40
N THR A 33 11.29 20.45 -4.46
CA THR A 33 10.17 19.75 -5.11
C THR A 33 8.88 19.90 -4.29
N GLU A 34 7.73 19.62 -4.93
CA GLU A 34 6.44 19.59 -4.22
C GLU A 34 6.43 18.56 -3.09
N LEU A 35 7.06 17.40 -3.29
CA LEU A 35 7.19 16.35 -2.29
C LEU A 35 8.03 16.84 -1.10
N GLU A 36 9.18 17.44 -1.34
CA GLU A 36 10.08 17.96 -0.29
C GLU A 36 9.36 19.00 0.57
N ARG A 37 8.67 19.96 -0.07
CA ARG A 37 7.86 20.98 0.63
C ARG A 37 6.74 20.33 1.45
N PHE A 38 6.00 19.41 0.83
CA PHE A 38 4.89 18.73 1.51
C PHE A 38 5.35 17.98 2.76
N VAL A 39 6.48 17.27 2.68
CA VAL A 39 7.04 16.51 3.81
C VAL A 39 7.44 17.46 4.94
N LEU A 40 8.19 18.50 4.64
CA LEU A 40 8.66 19.48 5.63
C LEU A 40 7.50 20.23 6.31
N ASP A 41 6.53 20.70 5.51
CA ASP A 41 5.33 21.37 6.04
C ASP A 41 4.46 20.44 6.89
N THR A 42 4.35 19.18 6.49
CA THR A 42 3.60 18.20 7.26
C THR A 42 4.20 17.99 8.63
N ILE A 43 5.51 17.81 8.72
CA ILE A 43 6.20 17.62 10.01
C ILE A 43 6.07 18.88 10.85
N LYS A 44 6.29 20.06 10.25
CA LYS A 44 6.18 21.34 10.98
C LYS A 44 4.79 21.55 11.60
N ARG A 45 3.72 21.15 10.91
CA ARG A 45 2.35 21.27 11.44
C ARG A 45 2.05 20.36 12.62
N LEU A 46 2.81 19.27 12.78
CA LEU A 46 2.67 18.32 13.89
C LEU A 46 3.51 18.70 15.13
N VAL A 47 4.24 19.80 15.09
CA VAL A 47 5.09 20.25 16.18
C VAL A 47 4.34 21.26 17.03
N SER A 48 4.20 20.99 18.34
CA SER A 48 3.49 21.83 19.31
C SER A 48 4.28 23.04 19.78
N GLU A 49 5.61 22.99 19.66
CA GLU A 49 6.50 24.04 20.14
C GLU A 49 7.11 24.89 19.02
N PRO A 50 7.34 26.18 19.24
CA PRO A 50 7.86 27.07 18.22
C PRO A 50 9.37 26.92 17.97
N TYR A 51 10.09 26.20 18.83
CA TYR A 51 11.52 25.98 18.71
C TYR A 51 11.92 24.56 19.07
N ILE A 52 12.70 23.94 18.21
CA ILE A 52 13.19 22.57 18.34
C ILE A 52 14.71 22.56 18.44
N GLU A 53 15.23 21.96 19.50
CA GLU A 53 16.66 21.89 19.75
C GLU A 53 17.36 20.79 18.92
N ASN A 54 16.74 19.61 18.85
CA ASN A 54 17.32 18.43 18.20
C ASN A 54 16.23 17.39 17.82
N HIS A 55 16.63 16.30 17.19
CA HIS A 55 15.71 15.25 16.76
C HIS A 55 14.90 14.61 17.91
N SER A 56 15.52 14.36 19.07
CA SER A 56 14.79 13.77 20.20
C SER A 56 13.70 14.74 20.68
N HIS A 57 14.03 16.01 20.83
CA HIS A 57 13.07 17.06 21.19
C HIS A 57 11.95 17.16 20.13
N LEU A 58 12.27 17.08 18.83
CA LEU A 58 11.27 17.04 17.77
C LEU A 58 10.25 15.91 17.99
N ILE A 59 10.72 14.71 18.32
CA ILE A 59 9.82 13.56 18.51
C ILE A 59 8.97 13.72 19.76
N ASP A 60 9.54 14.24 20.84
CA ASP A 60 8.83 14.42 22.12
C ASP A 60 7.69 15.44 22.03
N VAL A 61 7.80 16.43 21.12
CA VAL A 61 6.80 17.50 20.95
C VAL A 61 5.90 17.31 19.72
N MET A 62 6.05 16.20 18.99
CA MET A 62 5.12 15.85 17.93
C MET A 62 3.82 15.33 18.52
N GLU A 63 2.77 16.06 18.31
CA GLU A 63 1.43 15.71 18.76
C GLU A 63 0.36 16.13 17.72
N ASP A 64 -0.86 15.76 17.98
CA ASP A 64 -2.01 16.11 17.14
C ASP A 64 -2.47 17.54 17.46
N THR A 65 -1.65 18.54 17.09
CA THR A 65 -1.97 19.96 17.30
C THR A 65 -3.08 20.41 16.36
N ASN A 66 -4.31 20.41 16.81
CA ASN A 66 -5.47 21.05 16.16
C ASN A 66 -6.04 20.42 14.89
N GLY A 67 -5.77 19.19 14.57
CA GLY A 67 -6.45 18.62 13.43
C GLY A 67 -5.90 17.29 12.99
N ASN A 68 -6.80 16.42 12.74
CA ASN A 68 -6.54 15.14 12.14
C ASN A 68 -5.82 15.33 10.81
N ILE A 69 -4.86 14.46 10.52
CA ILE A 69 -4.18 14.42 9.22
C ILE A 69 -5.20 14.07 8.15
N GLU A 70 -5.36 14.94 7.16
CA GLU A 70 -6.25 14.72 6.02
C GLU A 70 -5.64 13.70 5.06
N LEU A 71 -6.39 12.62 4.81
CA LEU A 71 -6.02 11.57 3.88
C LEU A 71 -7.06 11.49 2.77
N ARG A 72 -6.60 11.40 1.53
CA ARG A 72 -7.48 11.23 0.36
C ARG A 72 -7.48 9.78 -0.09
N THR A 73 -8.67 9.20 -0.31
CA THR A 73 -8.80 7.88 -0.92
C THR A 73 -9.20 8.03 -2.38
N SER A 74 -8.69 7.14 -3.23
CA SER A 74 -9.25 6.97 -4.58
C SER A 74 -10.61 6.28 -4.43
N GLY A 75 -11.70 7.04 -4.30
CA GLY A 75 -13.05 6.46 -4.25
C GLY A 75 -13.34 5.65 -5.51
N THR A 76 -13.93 4.45 -5.36
CA THR A 76 -14.44 3.64 -6.48
C THR A 76 -15.56 4.37 -7.26
N THR A 77 -16.11 5.45 -6.74
CA THR A 77 -17.16 6.30 -7.30
C THR A 77 -16.64 7.54 -8.04
N GLY A 78 -15.30 7.68 -8.16
CA GLY A 78 -14.68 8.79 -8.92
C GLY A 78 -14.32 10.03 -8.08
N GLU A 79 -15.01 10.31 -6.98
CA GLU A 79 -14.65 11.43 -6.08
C GLU A 79 -13.79 10.94 -4.91
N PRO A 80 -12.65 11.62 -4.63
CA PRO A 80 -11.81 11.28 -3.48
C PRO A 80 -12.60 11.45 -2.17
N LYS A 81 -12.60 10.41 -1.34
CA LYS A 81 -13.13 10.52 0.01
C LYS A 81 -12.05 11.04 0.93
N ILE A 82 -12.40 11.99 1.77
CA ILE A 82 -11.50 12.54 2.78
C ILE A 82 -11.71 11.77 4.09
N ILE A 83 -10.60 11.33 4.68
CA ILE A 83 -10.55 10.68 5.99
C ILE A 83 -9.58 11.46 6.86
N TYR A 84 -10.02 11.81 8.05
CA TYR A 84 -9.21 12.47 9.06
C TYR A 84 -8.66 11.44 10.04
N GLN A 85 -7.33 11.40 10.18
CA GLN A 85 -6.63 10.48 11.08
C GLN A 85 -5.82 11.25 12.12
N SER A 86 -5.82 10.77 13.36
CA SER A 86 -4.92 11.32 14.37
C SER A 86 -3.48 10.80 14.16
N PHE A 87 -2.50 11.62 14.51
CA PHE A 87 -1.09 11.23 14.47
C PHE A 87 -0.84 9.96 15.29
N GLU A 88 -1.41 9.86 16.49
CA GLU A 88 -1.29 8.68 17.35
C GLU A 88 -1.79 7.38 16.68
N LYS A 89 -2.95 7.45 16.01
CA LYS A 89 -3.48 6.29 15.28
C LYS A 89 -2.57 5.87 14.13
N MET A 90 -1.91 6.82 13.49
CA MET A 90 -1.00 6.54 12.36
C MET A 90 0.30 5.88 12.82
N ILE A 91 0.84 6.28 13.97
CA ILE A 91 2.13 5.78 14.49
C ILE A 91 2.01 4.55 15.41
N ARG A 92 0.81 4.17 15.85
CA ARG A 92 0.54 3.15 16.88
C ARG A 92 1.20 1.78 16.68
N ASN A 93 1.65 1.47 15.47
CA ASN A 93 2.32 0.21 15.12
C ASN A 93 3.80 0.40 14.80
N ILE A 94 4.31 1.63 14.85
CA ILE A 94 5.72 1.92 14.63
C ILE A 94 6.50 1.43 15.85
N LYS A 95 7.57 0.70 15.57
CA LYS A 95 8.50 0.25 16.59
C LYS A 95 9.76 1.08 16.48
N LEU A 96 10.13 1.70 17.56
CA LEU A 96 11.42 2.39 17.65
C LEU A 96 12.54 1.35 17.65
N LYS A 97 13.57 1.60 16.87
CA LYS A 97 14.73 0.75 16.72
C LYS A 97 15.98 1.63 16.59
N ASP A 98 17.08 1.17 17.15
CA ASP A 98 18.38 1.81 16.97
C ASP A 98 19.15 1.16 15.81
N GLU A 99 18.58 1.23 14.61
CA GLU A 99 19.16 0.68 13.38
C GLU A 99 19.15 1.81 12.33
N ASN A 100 20.27 1.99 11.62
CA ASN A 100 20.32 2.95 10.51
C ASN A 100 19.66 2.34 9.27
N MET A 101 18.37 2.56 9.10
CA MET A 101 17.61 2.06 7.96
C MET A 101 17.56 3.11 6.84
N VAL A 102 17.46 2.63 5.61
CA VAL A 102 17.18 3.44 4.43
C VAL A 102 15.86 2.93 3.84
N TRP A 103 14.83 3.74 3.92
CA TRP A 103 13.48 3.42 3.45
C TRP A 103 13.22 3.94 2.03
N GLY A 104 12.74 3.08 1.16
CA GLY A 104 12.19 3.51 -0.13
C GLY A 104 10.73 3.94 0.01
N LEU A 105 10.42 5.18 -0.37
CA LEU A 105 9.08 5.75 -0.37
C LEU A 105 8.44 5.57 -1.76
N PHE A 106 7.66 4.52 -1.92
CA PHE A 106 6.99 4.19 -3.19
C PHE A 106 5.58 4.78 -3.30
N TYR A 107 4.99 5.14 -2.18
CA TYR A 107 3.65 5.71 -2.12
C TYR A 107 3.68 7.23 -2.16
N SER A 108 2.61 7.84 -2.66
CA SER A 108 2.43 9.28 -2.49
C SER A 108 2.33 9.63 -0.99
N VAL A 109 3.02 10.70 -0.59
CA VAL A 109 3.12 11.13 0.83
C VAL A 109 1.81 11.64 1.42
N ASP A 110 0.83 12.01 0.58
CA ASP A 110 -0.51 12.45 0.99
C ASP A 110 -1.47 11.26 1.24
N ARG A 111 -0.98 10.04 1.15
CA ARG A 111 -1.74 8.80 1.35
C ARG A 111 -1.32 8.11 2.64
N MET A 112 -2.23 7.34 3.24
CA MET A 112 -1.97 6.59 4.48
C MET A 112 -0.65 5.79 4.43
N ALA A 113 -0.40 5.05 3.36
CA ALA A 113 0.80 4.24 3.25
C ALA A 113 2.08 5.09 3.14
N GLY A 114 2.03 6.22 2.45
CA GLY A 114 3.15 7.18 2.37
C GLY A 114 3.47 7.80 3.72
N TYR A 115 2.46 8.29 4.42
CA TYR A 115 2.61 8.79 5.78
C TYR A 115 3.20 7.75 6.73
N GLN A 116 2.75 6.49 6.66
CA GLN A 116 3.28 5.44 7.53
C GLN A 116 4.77 5.19 7.29
N VAL A 117 5.24 5.22 6.03
CA VAL A 117 6.66 5.10 5.71
C VAL A 117 7.43 6.34 6.15
N LEU A 118 6.88 7.54 5.93
CA LEU A 118 7.46 8.81 6.40
C LEU A 118 7.67 8.81 7.91
N PHE A 119 6.61 8.51 8.68
CA PHE A 119 6.70 8.50 10.15
C PHE A 119 7.58 7.36 10.67
N GLN A 120 7.61 6.22 9.98
CA GLN A 120 8.54 5.14 10.32
C GLN A 120 9.99 5.61 10.20
N ALA A 121 10.33 6.32 9.12
CA ALA A 121 11.68 6.86 8.94
C ALA A 121 11.97 8.00 9.94
N LEU A 122 11.05 8.95 10.09
CA LEU A 122 11.21 10.11 10.98
C LEU A 122 11.44 9.70 12.44
N LEU A 123 10.55 8.85 12.98
CA LEU A 123 10.61 8.46 14.40
C LEU A 123 11.83 7.61 14.74
N ASN A 124 12.37 6.86 13.79
CA ASN A 124 13.60 6.07 13.98
C ASN A 124 14.88 6.83 13.58
N LYS A 125 14.77 8.08 13.18
CA LYS A 125 15.89 8.87 12.64
C LYS A 125 16.56 8.17 11.46
N ASP A 126 15.77 7.55 10.58
CA ASP A 126 16.22 6.83 9.39
C ASP A 126 16.28 7.75 8.16
N THR A 127 16.84 7.25 7.06
CA THR A 127 16.84 7.95 5.78
C THR A 127 15.64 7.51 4.94
N LEU A 128 14.95 8.47 4.33
CA LEU A 128 13.85 8.27 3.38
C LEU A 128 14.32 8.60 1.97
N VAL A 129 14.15 7.69 1.02
CA VAL A 129 14.49 7.90 -0.39
C VAL A 129 13.21 7.89 -1.21
N ASN A 130 12.89 8.98 -1.89
CA ASN A 130 11.73 9.04 -2.76
C ASN A 130 11.89 8.13 -3.97
N MET A 131 10.88 7.30 -4.20
CA MET A 131 10.71 6.43 -5.37
C MET A 131 9.46 6.78 -6.17
N ASN A 132 8.56 7.57 -5.58
CA ASN A 132 7.30 7.96 -6.22
C ASN A 132 7.56 8.97 -7.32
N GLY A 133 6.92 8.78 -8.48
CA GLY A 133 7.08 9.66 -9.63
C GLY A 133 8.25 9.32 -10.55
N TYR A 134 9.12 8.40 -10.16
CA TYR A 134 10.24 7.92 -11.01
C TYR A 134 9.82 6.70 -11.84
N ASP A 135 10.45 6.53 -13.01
CA ASP A 135 10.25 5.32 -13.79
C ASP A 135 10.92 4.10 -13.14
N TYR A 136 10.58 2.88 -13.61
CA TYR A 136 11.06 1.65 -12.97
C TYR A 136 12.58 1.47 -13.06
N LYS A 137 13.24 1.95 -14.12
CA LYS A 137 14.70 1.88 -14.27
C LYS A 137 15.38 2.85 -13.30
N GLU A 138 14.84 4.04 -13.15
CA GLU A 138 15.30 5.01 -12.16
C GLU A 138 15.10 4.50 -10.75
N ILE A 139 13.93 3.91 -10.43
CA ILE A 139 13.65 3.26 -9.13
C ILE A 139 14.70 2.20 -8.82
N GLN A 140 15.00 1.31 -9.76
CA GLN A 140 16.00 0.27 -9.60
C GLN A 140 17.41 0.84 -9.34
N GLN A 141 17.77 1.91 -10.05
CA GLN A 141 19.03 2.60 -9.83
C GLN A 141 19.08 3.25 -8.43
N ARG A 142 18.00 3.94 -8.03
CA ARG A 142 17.89 4.58 -6.72
C ARG A 142 17.99 3.58 -5.56
N ILE A 143 17.33 2.42 -5.66
CA ILE A 143 17.43 1.36 -4.64
C ILE A 143 18.91 0.98 -4.39
N VAL A 144 19.68 0.83 -5.46
CA VAL A 144 21.09 0.42 -5.36
C VAL A 144 21.99 1.59 -4.94
N SER A 145 21.84 2.74 -5.59
CA SER A 145 22.73 3.90 -5.37
C SER A 145 22.63 4.49 -3.98
N TYR A 146 21.43 4.48 -3.40
CA TYR A 146 21.21 4.99 -2.04
C TYR A 146 21.21 3.89 -0.97
N GLY A 147 21.49 2.64 -1.33
CA GLY A 147 21.61 1.54 -0.38
C GLY A 147 20.32 1.25 0.37
N VAL A 148 19.17 1.29 -0.32
CA VAL A 148 17.86 1.05 0.30
C VAL A 148 17.81 -0.31 0.96
N THR A 149 17.42 -0.33 2.23
CA THR A 149 17.37 -1.53 3.08
C THR A 149 15.95 -2.00 3.36
N HIS A 150 14.96 -1.10 3.31
CA HIS A 150 13.57 -1.37 3.64
C HIS A 150 12.65 -0.83 2.54
N ILE A 151 11.76 -1.69 2.05
CA ILE A 151 10.79 -1.33 1.02
C ILE A 151 9.39 -1.69 1.49
N SER A 152 8.46 -0.73 1.40
CA SER A 152 7.03 -0.96 1.54
C SER A 152 6.36 -0.54 0.24
N ALA A 153 5.74 -1.51 -0.46
CA ALA A 153 5.10 -1.27 -1.74
C ALA A 153 3.94 -2.23 -1.98
N THR A 154 3.15 -1.96 -3.03
CA THR A 154 2.11 -2.91 -3.46
C THR A 154 2.73 -4.12 -4.18
N PRO A 155 2.07 -5.28 -4.14
CA PRO A 155 2.43 -6.43 -4.97
C PRO A 155 2.66 -6.07 -6.44
N THR A 156 1.83 -5.19 -7.00
CA THR A 156 1.95 -4.73 -8.38
C THR A 156 3.27 -3.98 -8.62
N LEU A 157 3.65 -3.05 -7.72
CA LEU A 157 4.92 -2.33 -7.85
C LEU A 157 6.13 -3.26 -7.76
N TYR A 158 6.11 -4.25 -6.85
CA TYR A 158 7.21 -5.24 -6.78
C TYR A 158 7.39 -5.97 -8.10
N LYS A 159 6.31 -6.43 -8.76
CA LYS A 159 6.41 -7.13 -10.05
C LYS A 159 7.13 -6.31 -11.12
N MET A 160 7.06 -4.99 -11.04
CA MET A 160 7.68 -4.11 -12.03
C MET A 160 9.20 -3.96 -11.86
N ILE A 161 9.75 -4.35 -10.69
CA ILE A 161 11.19 -4.25 -10.38
C ILE A 161 11.87 -5.61 -10.22
N LEU A 162 11.17 -6.75 -10.51
CA LEU A 162 11.71 -8.11 -10.40
C LEU A 162 12.50 -8.52 -11.66
N ASP A 163 13.46 -7.75 -12.07
CA ASP A 163 14.41 -8.06 -13.15
C ASP A 163 15.87 -7.92 -12.69
N ARG A 164 16.08 -7.53 -11.42
CA ARG A 164 17.39 -7.33 -10.80
C ARG A 164 17.40 -7.83 -9.36
N VAL A 165 18.56 -8.32 -8.88
CA VAL A 165 18.76 -8.76 -7.50
C VAL A 165 19.16 -7.58 -6.60
N TYR A 166 18.58 -7.50 -5.39
CA TYR A 166 18.77 -6.43 -4.40
C TYR A 166 19.27 -7.01 -3.07
N PRO A 167 20.54 -7.39 -2.95
CA PRO A 167 21.07 -8.08 -1.76
C PRO A 167 21.12 -7.21 -0.50
N ASN A 168 21.10 -5.88 -0.64
CA ASN A 168 21.13 -4.95 0.49
C ASN A 168 19.76 -4.76 1.16
N VAL A 169 18.67 -5.15 0.49
CA VAL A 169 17.33 -5.04 1.05
C VAL A 169 17.13 -6.10 2.13
N LYS A 170 16.79 -5.65 3.33
CA LYS A 170 16.61 -6.48 4.54
C LYS A 170 15.15 -6.76 4.86
N GLN A 171 14.24 -5.90 4.40
CA GLN A 171 12.80 -6.06 4.62
C GLN A 171 11.98 -5.63 3.42
N ILE A 172 11.05 -6.49 3.06
CA ILE A 172 9.98 -6.27 2.07
C ILE A 172 8.65 -6.26 2.81
N THR A 173 7.84 -5.25 2.56
CA THR A 173 6.48 -5.17 3.09
C THR A 173 5.48 -5.06 1.93
N PHE A 174 4.55 -6.01 1.86
CA PHE A 174 3.39 -5.92 0.99
C PHE A 174 2.25 -5.19 1.70
N GLY A 175 1.66 -4.21 1.05
CA GLY A 175 0.50 -3.50 1.55
C GLY A 175 -0.43 -3.05 0.44
N GLY A 176 -1.68 -2.79 0.79
CA GLY A 176 -2.67 -2.18 -0.10
C GLY A 176 -3.30 -3.09 -1.16
N GLU A 177 -2.71 -4.23 -1.47
CA GLU A 177 -3.23 -5.26 -2.37
C GLU A 177 -2.97 -6.65 -1.78
N ARG A 178 -3.70 -7.64 -2.28
CA ARG A 178 -3.45 -9.04 -1.93
C ARG A 178 -2.16 -9.53 -2.58
N SER A 179 -1.24 -10.09 -1.80
CA SER A 179 -0.06 -10.78 -2.32
C SER A 179 -0.35 -12.26 -2.52
N SER A 180 0.08 -12.83 -3.64
CA SER A 180 0.01 -14.27 -3.85
C SER A 180 1.23 -14.98 -3.24
N LYS A 181 1.09 -16.26 -2.93
CA LYS A 181 2.21 -17.08 -2.45
C LYS A 181 3.34 -17.16 -3.48
N GLU A 182 2.97 -17.25 -4.75
CA GLU A 182 3.92 -17.34 -5.86
C GLU A 182 4.75 -16.07 -5.97
N LEU A 183 4.14 -14.89 -5.81
CA LEU A 183 4.90 -13.64 -5.76
C LEU A 183 5.83 -13.60 -4.56
N GLN A 184 5.37 -14.09 -3.39
CA GLN A 184 6.21 -14.15 -2.19
C GLN A 184 7.41 -15.10 -2.38
N HIS A 185 7.24 -16.23 -3.06
CA HIS A 185 8.34 -17.11 -3.43
C HIS A 185 9.28 -16.44 -4.45
N LYS A 186 8.73 -15.89 -5.52
CA LYS A 186 9.52 -15.22 -6.56
C LYS A 186 10.34 -14.06 -6.00
N ILE A 187 9.80 -13.33 -5.04
CA ILE A 187 10.51 -12.22 -4.40
C ILE A 187 11.80 -12.67 -3.71
N SER A 188 11.87 -13.86 -3.15
CA SER A 188 13.08 -14.35 -2.48
C SER A 188 14.27 -14.48 -3.42
N ASP A 189 14.04 -14.72 -4.71
CA ASP A 189 15.12 -14.81 -5.72
C ASP A 189 15.76 -13.44 -6.00
N TYR A 190 14.98 -12.36 -5.89
CA TYR A 190 15.43 -11.00 -6.16
C TYR A 190 15.84 -10.23 -4.89
N PHE A 191 15.34 -10.64 -3.72
CA PHE A 191 15.62 -10.03 -2.42
C PHE A 191 16.09 -11.11 -1.42
N PRO A 192 17.26 -11.75 -1.67
CA PRO A 192 17.66 -12.98 -0.97
C PRO A 192 17.86 -12.81 0.55
N ASN A 193 18.12 -11.59 1.01
CA ASN A 193 18.35 -11.28 2.42
C ASN A 193 17.15 -10.62 3.11
N ALA A 194 16.02 -10.46 2.39
CA ALA A 194 14.90 -9.74 2.91
C ALA A 194 13.91 -10.61 3.70
N ARG A 195 13.46 -10.11 4.84
CA ARG A 195 12.28 -10.63 5.53
C ARG A 195 11.04 -10.09 4.84
N VAL A 196 10.13 -10.98 4.48
CA VAL A 196 8.88 -10.62 3.82
C VAL A 196 7.78 -10.47 4.85
N LYS A 197 7.04 -9.35 4.80
CA LYS A 197 5.84 -9.11 5.60
C LYS A 197 4.67 -8.75 4.69
N ASN A 198 3.52 -9.30 4.99
CA ASN A 198 2.25 -8.93 4.39
C ASN A 198 1.42 -8.17 5.42
N ILE A 199 0.99 -6.94 5.10
CA ILE A 199 0.27 -6.08 6.02
C ILE A 199 -1.13 -5.82 5.48
N TYR A 200 -2.13 -6.05 6.34
CA TYR A 200 -3.46 -5.51 6.11
C TYR A 200 -3.53 -4.11 6.69
N ALA A 201 -3.83 -3.17 5.81
CA ALA A 201 -3.99 -1.75 6.14
C ALA A 201 -5.09 -1.14 5.27
N SER A 202 -5.77 -0.14 5.81
CA SER A 202 -6.72 0.68 5.07
C SER A 202 -6.49 2.16 5.36
N THR A 203 -7.02 3.06 4.53
CA THR A 203 -6.94 4.50 4.81
C THR A 203 -7.72 4.85 6.07
N GLU A 204 -8.81 4.13 6.31
CA GLU A 204 -9.70 4.34 7.44
C GLU A 204 -9.07 3.96 8.78
N ALA A 205 -8.17 2.99 8.80
CA ALA A 205 -7.65 2.46 10.07
C ALA A 205 -6.12 2.28 10.11
N GLY A 206 -5.40 2.66 9.05
CA GLY A 206 -3.96 2.40 8.96
C GLY A 206 -3.64 0.91 8.99
N SER A 207 -2.44 0.57 9.43
CA SER A 207 -1.98 -0.81 9.57
C SER A 207 -2.65 -1.49 10.76
N LEU A 208 -3.28 -2.64 10.56
CA LEU A 208 -4.00 -3.38 11.61
C LEU A 208 -3.32 -4.69 11.99
N PHE A 209 -2.98 -5.53 11.02
CA PHE A 209 -2.31 -6.80 11.28
C PHE A 209 -1.29 -7.12 10.19
N ALA A 210 -0.33 -7.96 10.55
CA ALA A 210 0.77 -8.37 9.69
C ALA A 210 0.98 -9.89 9.77
N SER A 211 1.48 -10.46 8.68
CA SER A 211 1.77 -11.88 8.55
C SER A 211 3.06 -12.06 7.73
N ASN A 212 3.70 -13.21 7.87
CA ASN A 212 4.80 -13.62 6.98
C ASN A 212 4.30 -14.38 5.73
N GLY A 213 2.98 -14.47 5.58
CA GLY A 213 2.31 -15.16 4.46
C GLY A 213 1.01 -14.46 4.06
N ASP A 214 0.02 -15.24 3.65
CA ASP A 214 -1.30 -14.77 3.24
C ASP A 214 -2.40 -14.99 4.30
N THR A 215 -2.02 -15.52 5.47
CA THR A 215 -2.92 -15.84 6.58
C THR A 215 -2.69 -14.89 7.74
N PHE A 216 -3.76 -14.31 8.27
CA PHE A 216 -3.73 -13.31 9.33
C PHE A 216 -4.41 -13.81 10.60
N THR A 217 -4.03 -13.21 11.73
CA THR A 217 -4.71 -13.31 13.02
C THR A 217 -5.00 -11.91 13.55
N ILE A 218 -6.08 -11.76 14.30
CA ILE A 218 -6.36 -10.49 14.98
C ILE A 218 -5.39 -10.36 16.17
N PRO A 219 -4.55 -9.28 16.19
CA PRO A 219 -3.63 -9.06 17.32
C PRO A 219 -4.39 -8.88 18.64
N LYS A 220 -3.81 -9.35 19.75
CA LYS A 220 -4.42 -9.27 21.09
C LYS A 220 -4.93 -7.86 21.43
N LYS A 221 -4.18 -6.82 21.09
CA LYS A 221 -4.54 -5.42 21.34
C LYS A 221 -5.77 -4.92 20.57
N PHE A 222 -6.26 -5.67 19.59
CA PHE A 222 -7.41 -5.32 18.77
C PHE A 222 -8.57 -6.33 18.88
N MET A 223 -8.52 -7.32 19.80
CA MET A 223 -9.53 -8.35 19.89
C MET A 223 -10.92 -7.80 20.21
N ASP A 224 -11.01 -6.72 20.96
CA ASP A 224 -12.25 -6.00 21.31
C ASP A 224 -12.63 -4.91 20.29
N LYS A 225 -11.77 -4.65 19.30
CA LYS A 225 -11.90 -3.55 18.34
C LYS A 225 -12.02 -4.02 16.89
N ILE A 226 -11.84 -5.31 16.63
CA ILE A 226 -12.00 -5.94 15.32
C ILE A 226 -12.87 -7.17 15.47
N ARG A 227 -13.90 -7.27 14.64
CA ARG A 227 -14.74 -8.46 14.55
C ARG A 227 -14.96 -8.88 13.10
N ILE A 228 -15.21 -10.16 12.89
CA ILE A 228 -15.63 -10.70 11.61
C ILE A 228 -17.11 -11.06 11.73
N LYS A 229 -17.95 -10.44 10.90
CA LYS A 229 -19.42 -10.66 10.87
C LYS A 229 -19.82 -10.85 9.40
N ASN A 230 -20.49 -11.96 9.09
CA ASN A 230 -20.89 -12.35 7.73
C ASN A 230 -19.71 -12.37 6.76
N ASP A 231 -18.56 -12.93 7.18
CA ASP A 231 -17.31 -13.00 6.45
C ASP A 231 -16.69 -11.64 6.07
N GLU A 232 -17.16 -10.53 6.66
CA GLU A 232 -16.62 -9.19 6.48
C GLU A 232 -15.91 -8.69 7.73
N ILE A 233 -14.84 -7.91 7.54
CA ILE A 233 -14.10 -7.26 8.63
C ILE A 233 -14.84 -6.00 9.08
N TRP A 234 -15.09 -5.92 10.39
CA TRP A 234 -15.70 -4.76 11.04
C TRP A 234 -14.74 -4.17 12.06
N LEU A 235 -14.63 -2.86 12.07
CA LEU A 235 -13.68 -2.10 12.91
C LEU A 235 -14.46 -1.20 13.88
N HIS A 236 -14.03 -1.18 15.14
CA HIS A 236 -14.58 -0.28 16.15
C HIS A 236 -14.09 1.16 15.92
N LYS A 237 -14.92 2.15 16.23
CA LYS A 237 -14.62 3.59 16.03
C LYS A 237 -13.31 4.06 16.66
N ASP A 238 -12.88 3.47 17.77
CA ASP A 238 -11.65 3.84 18.47
C ASP A 238 -10.38 3.64 17.61
N ILE A 239 -10.43 2.76 16.62
CA ILE A 239 -9.27 2.45 15.77
C ILE A 239 -9.41 2.96 14.36
N VAL A 240 -10.50 3.65 14.05
CA VAL A 240 -10.83 4.19 12.73
C VAL A 240 -10.74 5.71 12.75
N GLY A 241 -10.34 6.31 11.64
CA GLY A 241 -10.41 7.76 11.43
C GLY A 241 -11.84 8.24 11.20
N GLU A 242 -12.00 9.53 11.05
CA GLU A 242 -13.30 10.18 10.86
C GLU A 242 -13.53 10.56 9.40
N SER A 243 -14.75 10.33 8.91
CA SER A 243 -15.18 10.78 7.59
C SER A 243 -16.70 10.86 7.49
N PHE A 244 -17.20 11.89 6.82
CA PHE A 244 -18.63 12.02 6.51
C PHE A 244 -19.19 10.93 5.58
N HIS A 245 -18.30 10.21 4.89
CA HIS A 245 -18.69 9.16 3.93
C HIS A 245 -18.78 7.77 4.55
N MET A 246 -18.42 7.61 5.84
CA MET A 246 -18.44 6.32 6.51
C MET A 246 -19.85 5.99 6.99
N LYS A 247 -20.25 4.74 6.72
CA LYS A 247 -21.54 4.21 7.22
C LYS A 247 -21.27 3.38 8.45
N TRP A 248 -21.88 3.76 9.56
CA TRP A 248 -21.73 3.13 10.86
C TRP A 248 -22.94 2.25 11.21
N ASP A 249 -22.69 1.11 11.84
CA ASP A 249 -23.67 0.27 12.54
C ASP A 249 -23.35 0.35 14.05
N GLY A 250 -23.97 1.31 14.74
CA GLY A 250 -23.56 1.71 16.09
C GLY A 250 -22.12 2.22 16.09
N ASP A 251 -21.26 1.61 16.91
CA ASP A 251 -19.85 1.96 17.04
C ASP A 251 -18.94 1.22 16.03
N TRP A 252 -19.51 0.55 15.03
CA TRP A 252 -18.78 -0.32 14.12
C TRP A 252 -18.86 0.13 12.67
N TYR A 253 -17.71 0.14 12.02
CA TYR A 253 -17.54 0.40 10.60
C TYR A 253 -17.31 -0.89 9.83
N ASN A 254 -18.12 -1.14 8.80
CA ASN A 254 -17.90 -2.26 7.87
C ASN A 254 -16.88 -1.84 6.80
N THR A 255 -15.74 -2.53 6.73
CA THR A 255 -14.71 -2.26 5.71
C THR A 255 -15.12 -2.71 4.31
N GLY A 256 -16.04 -3.68 4.22
CA GLY A 256 -16.38 -4.40 2.99
C GLY A 256 -15.29 -5.40 2.56
N ASP A 257 -14.24 -5.59 3.35
CA ASP A 257 -13.20 -6.58 3.05
C ASP A 257 -13.64 -7.97 3.51
N LEU A 258 -13.66 -8.90 2.57
CA LEU A 258 -14.11 -10.28 2.77
C LEU A 258 -12.98 -11.18 3.24
N VAL A 259 -13.31 -12.11 4.13
CA VAL A 259 -12.38 -13.09 4.65
C VAL A 259 -12.88 -14.51 4.46
N THR A 260 -11.94 -15.46 4.46
CA THR A 260 -12.22 -16.90 4.57
C THR A 260 -11.38 -17.46 5.71
N PHE A 261 -12.03 -18.17 6.65
CA PHE A 261 -11.32 -18.81 7.75
C PHE A 261 -10.51 -20.01 7.28
N VAL A 262 -9.26 -20.08 7.73
CA VAL A 262 -8.37 -21.24 7.57
C VAL A 262 -8.57 -22.19 8.76
N ASN A 263 -8.74 -21.62 9.96
CA ASN A 263 -9.09 -22.29 11.18
C ASN A 263 -9.78 -21.29 12.13
N ARG A 264 -10.03 -21.68 13.38
CA ARG A 264 -10.78 -20.87 14.36
C ARG A 264 -10.21 -19.46 14.59
N ASN A 265 -8.89 -19.28 14.45
CA ASN A 265 -8.20 -18.02 14.78
C ASN A 265 -7.52 -17.36 13.58
N GLU A 266 -7.45 -18.06 12.46
CA GLU A 266 -6.72 -17.64 11.28
C GLU A 266 -7.62 -17.50 10.07
N PHE A 267 -7.44 -16.43 9.34
CA PHE A 267 -8.22 -16.12 8.15
C PHE A 267 -7.34 -15.53 7.02
N LYS A 268 -7.87 -15.61 5.81
CA LYS A 268 -7.32 -14.95 4.63
C LYS A 268 -8.27 -13.88 4.16
N ILE A 269 -7.73 -12.77 3.68
CA ILE A 269 -8.49 -11.74 2.98
C ILE A 269 -8.67 -12.19 1.54
N VAL A 270 -9.92 -12.28 1.08
CA VAL A 270 -10.25 -12.82 -0.25
C VAL A 270 -10.72 -11.76 -1.24
N GLY A 271 -10.84 -10.51 -0.83
CA GLY A 271 -11.19 -9.38 -1.69
C GLY A 271 -12.23 -8.47 -1.04
N ARG A 272 -12.89 -7.65 -1.85
CA ARG A 272 -13.92 -6.72 -1.39
C ARG A 272 -15.31 -7.15 -1.83
N SER A 273 -16.32 -6.93 -0.99
CA SER A 273 -17.72 -7.17 -1.31
C SER A 273 -18.20 -6.32 -2.51
N THR A 274 -17.63 -5.14 -2.70
CA THR A 274 -17.91 -4.25 -3.85
C THR A 274 -17.37 -4.78 -5.19
N ASN A 275 -16.42 -5.72 -5.16
CA ASN A 275 -15.81 -6.31 -6.35
C ASN A 275 -16.44 -7.67 -6.72
N ILE A 276 -17.58 -7.99 -6.11
CA ILE A 276 -18.39 -9.16 -6.48
C ILE A 276 -19.43 -8.76 -7.52
N VAL A 277 -19.44 -9.49 -8.62
CA VAL A 277 -20.44 -9.33 -9.68
C VAL A 277 -21.22 -10.63 -9.88
N LYS A 278 -22.49 -10.52 -10.23
CA LYS A 278 -23.32 -11.70 -10.55
C LYS A 278 -23.21 -12.03 -12.04
N ILE A 279 -22.85 -13.28 -12.33
CA ILE A 279 -22.71 -13.82 -13.69
C ILE A 279 -23.51 -15.13 -13.79
N GLY A 280 -24.64 -15.12 -14.49
CA GLY A 280 -25.46 -16.32 -14.62
C GLY A 280 -25.93 -16.92 -13.28
N GLY A 281 -26.13 -16.07 -12.26
CA GLY A 281 -26.53 -16.48 -10.90
C GLY A 281 -25.37 -16.73 -9.94
N TYR A 282 -24.13 -16.80 -10.40
CA TYR A 282 -22.93 -16.99 -9.58
C TYR A 282 -22.36 -15.66 -9.10
N ASN A 283 -21.93 -15.60 -7.84
CA ASN A 283 -21.18 -14.48 -7.30
C ASN A 283 -19.70 -14.65 -7.65
N VAL A 284 -19.16 -13.75 -8.47
CA VAL A 284 -17.77 -13.79 -8.95
C VAL A 284 -17.02 -12.60 -8.39
N ASN A 285 -15.96 -12.88 -7.64
CA ASN A 285 -15.05 -11.85 -7.14
C ASN A 285 -13.96 -11.57 -8.18
N LEU A 286 -13.95 -10.36 -8.73
CA LEU A 286 -13.03 -9.95 -9.80
C LEU A 286 -11.57 -10.06 -9.39
N GLU A 287 -11.23 -9.69 -8.13
CA GLU A 287 -9.86 -9.76 -7.61
C GLU A 287 -9.37 -11.21 -7.45
N LEU A 288 -10.27 -12.14 -7.10
CA LEU A 288 -9.92 -13.57 -7.06
C LEU A 288 -9.64 -14.10 -8.45
N VAL A 289 -10.45 -13.71 -9.44
CA VAL A 289 -10.22 -14.11 -10.84
C VAL A 289 -8.88 -13.58 -11.33
N GLU A 290 -8.58 -12.29 -11.10
CA GLU A 290 -7.28 -11.70 -11.41
C GLU A 290 -6.14 -12.47 -10.73
N SER A 291 -6.28 -12.77 -9.45
CA SER A 291 -5.27 -13.51 -8.68
C SER A 291 -5.01 -14.91 -9.26
N LYS A 292 -6.05 -15.63 -9.67
CA LYS A 292 -5.89 -16.96 -10.32
C LYS A 292 -5.19 -16.84 -11.68
N ILE A 293 -5.57 -15.87 -12.50
CA ILE A 293 -4.95 -15.64 -13.82
C ILE A 293 -3.51 -15.18 -13.67
N GLN A 294 -3.22 -14.34 -12.67
CA GLN A 294 -1.88 -13.83 -12.40
C GLN A 294 -0.87 -14.93 -12.06
N GLN A 295 -1.33 -16.09 -11.59
CA GLN A 295 -0.50 -17.24 -11.24
C GLN A 295 -0.10 -18.08 -12.45
N LEU A 296 -0.73 -17.86 -13.61
CA LEU A 296 -0.40 -18.59 -14.82
C LEU A 296 0.93 -18.14 -15.39
N ASP A 297 1.69 -19.12 -15.90
CA ASP A 297 2.95 -18.84 -16.58
C ASP A 297 2.74 -17.87 -17.74
N GLY A 298 3.66 -16.93 -17.85
CA GLY A 298 3.64 -15.90 -18.89
C GLY A 298 2.81 -14.66 -18.58
N VAL A 299 1.99 -14.63 -17.52
CA VAL A 299 1.21 -13.46 -17.14
C VAL A 299 2.05 -12.49 -16.32
N LYS A 300 2.27 -11.29 -16.85
CA LYS A 300 2.96 -10.19 -16.15
C LYS A 300 1.97 -9.38 -15.30
N LEU A 301 0.84 -8.96 -15.89
CA LEU A 301 -0.22 -8.23 -15.21
C LEU A 301 -1.56 -8.50 -15.88
N VAL A 302 -2.64 -8.54 -15.10
CA VAL A 302 -3.99 -8.72 -15.60
C VAL A 302 -4.97 -7.86 -14.84
N LYS A 303 -5.93 -7.28 -15.58
CA LYS A 303 -7.05 -6.50 -15.05
C LYS A 303 -8.34 -7.14 -15.54
N ILE A 304 -9.26 -7.46 -14.62
CA ILE A 304 -10.59 -8.00 -14.92
C ILE A 304 -11.64 -6.99 -14.52
N THR A 305 -12.56 -6.73 -15.43
CA THR A 305 -13.74 -5.90 -15.19
C THR A 305 -15.00 -6.64 -15.62
N SER A 306 -16.15 -6.13 -15.22
CA SER A 306 -17.43 -6.65 -15.66
C SER A 306 -18.09 -5.70 -16.67
N LYS A 307 -18.88 -6.27 -17.56
CA LYS A 307 -19.75 -5.55 -18.48
C LYS A 307 -21.14 -6.14 -18.41
N GLU A 308 -22.15 -5.27 -18.37
CA GLU A 308 -23.56 -5.70 -18.41
C GLU A 308 -23.86 -6.56 -19.66
N ASN A 309 -24.63 -7.61 -19.42
CA ASN A 309 -25.10 -8.54 -20.44
C ASN A 309 -26.57 -8.91 -20.20
N SER A 310 -27.39 -8.84 -21.21
CA SER A 310 -28.83 -9.05 -21.11
C SER A 310 -29.25 -10.47 -20.70
N VAL A 311 -28.37 -11.48 -20.89
CA VAL A 311 -28.68 -12.89 -20.59
C VAL A 311 -28.11 -13.32 -19.25
N LEU A 312 -26.84 -12.95 -18.96
CA LEU A 312 -26.12 -13.42 -17.78
C LEU A 312 -26.05 -12.38 -16.65
N GLY A 313 -26.66 -11.22 -16.82
CA GLY A 313 -26.52 -10.05 -15.97
C GLY A 313 -25.19 -9.34 -16.22
N ASN A 314 -24.09 -10.04 -16.07
CA ASN A 314 -22.75 -9.54 -16.42
C ASN A 314 -21.93 -10.61 -17.15
N ILE A 315 -20.89 -10.15 -17.84
CA ILE A 315 -19.79 -10.96 -18.37
C ILE A 315 -18.47 -10.34 -17.94
N LEU A 316 -17.44 -11.18 -17.83
CA LEU A 316 -16.09 -10.70 -17.59
C LEU A 316 -15.40 -10.30 -18.87
N ILE A 317 -14.67 -9.20 -18.80
CA ILE A 317 -13.72 -8.75 -19.82
C ILE A 317 -12.39 -8.46 -19.15
N GLY A 318 -11.27 -8.60 -19.86
CA GLY A 318 -9.96 -8.41 -19.27
C GLY A 318 -8.95 -7.78 -20.21
N GLU A 319 -7.97 -7.14 -19.61
CA GLU A 319 -6.74 -6.64 -20.21
C GLU A 319 -5.57 -7.39 -19.58
N ILE A 320 -4.58 -7.78 -20.39
CA ILE A 320 -3.45 -8.58 -19.94
C ILE A 320 -2.15 -8.06 -20.57
N ILE A 321 -1.11 -8.01 -19.75
CA ILE A 321 0.28 -7.89 -20.16
C ILE A 321 0.94 -9.24 -19.91
N HIS A 322 1.61 -9.81 -20.91
CA HIS A 322 2.35 -11.06 -20.76
C HIS A 322 3.85 -10.86 -21.03
N TYR A 323 4.66 -11.80 -20.55
CA TYR A 323 6.08 -11.83 -20.85
C TYR A 323 6.33 -12.26 -22.28
N ASP A 324 7.46 -11.86 -22.86
CA ASP A 324 7.90 -12.30 -24.17
C ASP A 324 8.06 -13.83 -24.20
N GLY A 325 7.74 -14.44 -25.35
CA GLY A 325 7.79 -15.89 -25.53
C GLY A 325 6.51 -16.63 -25.12
N TYR A 326 5.52 -15.95 -24.53
CA TYR A 326 4.21 -16.54 -24.20
C TYR A 326 3.12 -16.05 -25.15
N SER A 327 2.18 -16.93 -25.48
CA SER A 327 1.05 -16.57 -26.33
C SER A 327 -0.25 -16.41 -25.54
N LEU A 328 -1.10 -15.49 -25.97
CA LEU A 328 -2.45 -15.34 -25.40
C LEU A 328 -3.29 -16.63 -25.52
N ILE A 329 -3.03 -17.45 -26.54
CA ILE A 329 -3.74 -18.71 -26.76
C ILE A 329 -3.40 -19.71 -25.64
N ASP A 330 -2.13 -19.83 -25.28
CA ASP A 330 -1.69 -20.75 -24.22
C ASP A 330 -2.17 -20.28 -22.86
N ILE A 331 -2.11 -18.97 -22.58
CA ILE A 331 -2.66 -18.38 -21.35
C ILE A 331 -4.16 -18.68 -21.25
N LYS A 332 -4.94 -18.46 -22.31
CA LYS A 332 -6.39 -18.79 -22.33
C LYS A 332 -6.67 -20.28 -22.14
N ARG A 333 -5.82 -21.15 -22.68
CA ARG A 333 -5.94 -22.60 -22.44
C ARG A 333 -5.72 -22.93 -20.97
N ASN A 334 -4.69 -22.37 -20.36
CA ASN A 334 -4.35 -22.60 -18.96
C ASN A 334 -5.39 -22.00 -17.99
N MET A 335 -6.05 -20.89 -18.35
CA MET A 335 -7.16 -20.35 -17.57
C MET A 335 -8.27 -21.37 -17.31
N LYS A 336 -8.56 -22.26 -18.27
CA LYS A 336 -9.59 -23.29 -18.10
C LYS A 336 -9.29 -24.32 -17.03
N ASN A 337 -8.02 -24.43 -16.62
CA ASN A 337 -7.59 -25.35 -15.57
C ASN A 337 -7.70 -24.77 -14.17
N VAL A 338 -7.80 -23.42 -14.04
CA VAL A 338 -7.77 -22.72 -12.76
C VAL A 338 -9.03 -21.89 -12.49
N LEU A 339 -9.85 -21.64 -13.51
CA LEU A 339 -11.07 -20.85 -13.44
C LEU A 339 -12.30 -21.70 -13.66
N GLU A 340 -13.36 -21.37 -12.97
CA GLU A 340 -14.69 -21.87 -13.27
C GLU A 340 -15.22 -21.27 -14.57
N LYS A 341 -16.19 -21.92 -15.23
CA LYS A 341 -16.73 -21.47 -16.53
C LYS A 341 -17.23 -20.03 -16.50
N TRP A 342 -17.84 -19.61 -15.39
CA TRP A 342 -18.37 -18.26 -15.20
C TRP A 342 -17.30 -17.24 -14.79
N GLU A 343 -16.09 -17.70 -14.40
CA GLU A 343 -14.93 -16.85 -14.11
C GLU A 343 -14.07 -16.56 -15.34
N ILE A 344 -14.28 -17.28 -16.46
CA ILE A 344 -13.47 -17.12 -17.67
C ILE A 344 -13.89 -15.83 -18.40
N PRO A 345 -12.97 -14.86 -18.62
CA PRO A 345 -13.27 -13.64 -19.36
C PRO A 345 -13.71 -13.96 -20.81
N THR A 346 -14.87 -13.45 -21.21
CA THR A 346 -15.38 -13.62 -22.60
C THR A 346 -14.50 -12.89 -23.61
N LYS A 347 -13.89 -11.78 -23.20
CA LYS A 347 -12.91 -11.04 -24.00
C LYS A 347 -11.69 -10.79 -23.15
N LEU A 348 -10.51 -11.10 -23.70
CA LEU A 348 -9.22 -10.81 -23.09
C LEU A 348 -8.33 -10.18 -24.17
N LYS A 349 -7.91 -8.94 -23.92
CA LYS A 349 -7.10 -8.11 -24.82
C LYS A 349 -5.68 -8.01 -24.29
N VAL A 350 -4.69 -8.22 -25.16
CA VAL A 350 -3.29 -7.88 -24.84
C VAL A 350 -3.12 -6.38 -24.96
N VAL A 351 -2.50 -5.78 -23.97
CA VAL A 351 -2.21 -4.33 -23.90
C VAL A 351 -0.74 -4.12 -23.52
N GLU A 352 -0.20 -2.98 -23.91
CA GLU A 352 1.17 -2.60 -23.56
C GLU A 352 1.29 -2.08 -22.12
N SER A 353 0.21 -1.47 -21.62
CA SER A 353 0.15 -0.95 -20.25
C SER A 353 -1.25 -1.13 -19.64
N ILE A 354 -1.30 -1.27 -18.33
CA ILE A 354 -2.53 -1.24 -17.51
C ILE A 354 -2.38 -0.04 -16.59
N GLU A 355 -3.40 0.83 -16.58
CA GLU A 355 -3.40 2.04 -15.78
C GLU A 355 -3.37 1.70 -14.29
N LEU A 356 -2.44 2.32 -13.58
CA LEU A 356 -2.30 2.19 -12.13
C LEU A 356 -2.75 3.49 -11.45
N THR A 357 -3.21 3.37 -10.23
CA THR A 357 -3.43 4.51 -9.34
C THR A 357 -2.09 5.07 -8.86
N GLU A 358 -2.08 6.26 -8.29
CA GLU A 358 -0.90 6.87 -7.66
C GLU A 358 -0.23 5.99 -6.59
N ASN A 359 -0.98 5.06 -6.00
CA ASN A 359 -0.48 4.07 -5.04
C ASN A 359 -0.03 2.76 -5.71
N GLY A 360 0.09 2.72 -7.03
CA GLY A 360 0.53 1.55 -7.77
C GLY A 360 -0.45 0.37 -7.76
N LYS A 361 -1.76 0.62 -7.54
CA LYS A 361 -2.83 -0.39 -7.68
C LYS A 361 -3.45 -0.31 -9.07
N ILE A 362 -3.98 -1.43 -9.55
CA ILE A 362 -4.76 -1.43 -10.80
C ILE A 362 -5.97 -0.49 -10.65
N LYS A 363 -6.08 0.49 -11.55
CA LYS A 363 -7.23 1.40 -11.62
C LYS A 363 -8.41 0.68 -12.27
N ARG A 364 -9.54 0.59 -11.58
CA ARG A 364 -10.78 -0.03 -12.07
C ARG A 364 -11.82 0.99 -12.46
#